data_da906da610f1c7d3f54608da0db9db7e
#
_entry.id   da906da610f1c7d3f54608da0db9db7e
#
_cell.length_a   1.000
_cell.length_b   1.000
_cell.length_c   1.000
_cell.angle_alpha   90.00
_cell.angle_beta   90.00
_cell.angle_gamma   90.00
#
_symmetry.space_group_name_H-M   'P 1'
#
loop_
_entity.id
_entity.type
_entity.pdbx_description
1 polymer ?
#
loop_
_entity_poly.entity_id
_entity_poly.type
_entity_poly.pdbx_seq_one_letter_code
_entity_poly.pdbx_strand_id
1 'polypeptide(L)'
;MICLDTQLRDFDAREVPNQARRFEELGFDGVWTFEAAHDPFLPLALAASATQKLEIGTNITVAFARAPFAVAQTAWDLQNYSGGRFHLGVGTQVRAHVERRFSMPFDRPAARITDYIRCVRAIWETFQTDARPSYEGEFYQFRLMNPFFNPGPIANPEIPIYLAGVNERMCQAAGEVADGFHVHPVHSCLLYTSDAAD
;
A
#
# COMPACT_ATOMS: atom_id res chain seq x y z
N MET A 1 4.77 5.08 -22.31
CA MET A 1 5.08 6.40 -21.69
C MET A 1 5.95 6.13 -20.48
N ILE A 2 7.00 6.89 -20.23
CA ILE A 2 7.82 6.75 -19.01
C ILE A 2 7.25 7.76 -18.02
N CYS A 3 6.90 7.29 -16.81
CA CYS A 3 6.48 8.14 -15.70
C CYS A 3 7.69 8.55 -14.89
N LEU A 4 7.73 9.79 -14.44
CA LEU A 4 8.78 10.33 -13.60
C LEU A 4 8.22 10.58 -12.20
N ASP A 5 8.62 9.71 -11.27
CA ASP A 5 8.15 9.77 -9.90
C ASP A 5 9.22 10.31 -8.95
N THR A 6 8.79 10.82 -7.82
CA THR A 6 9.67 11.30 -6.75
C THR A 6 9.22 10.78 -5.39
N GLN A 7 9.98 11.11 -4.36
CA GLN A 7 9.72 10.65 -3.00
C GLN A 7 9.63 11.83 -2.03
N LEU A 8 8.62 11.84 -1.19
CA LEU A 8 8.58 12.68 -0.02
C LEU A 8 9.58 12.16 1.01
N ARG A 9 10.58 12.96 1.34
CA ARG A 9 11.64 12.60 2.30
C ARG A 9 11.50 13.32 3.63
N ASP A 10 10.94 14.53 3.60
CA ASP A 10 10.66 15.32 4.76
C ASP A 10 9.18 15.21 5.10
N PHE A 11 8.88 14.85 6.35
CA PHE A 11 7.53 14.61 6.83
C PHE A 11 7.03 15.73 7.77
N ASP A 12 7.63 16.93 7.72
CA ASP A 12 7.02 18.08 8.37
C ASP A 12 5.67 18.37 7.71
N ALA A 13 4.60 18.13 8.44
CA ALA A 13 3.23 18.29 7.95
C ALA A 13 2.94 19.69 7.38
N ARG A 14 3.70 20.71 7.82
CA ARG A 14 3.56 22.09 7.32
C ARG A 14 4.18 22.25 5.94
N GLU A 15 5.20 21.48 5.61
CA GLU A 15 5.96 21.57 4.36
C GLU A 15 5.45 20.59 3.28
N VAL A 16 4.84 19.48 3.66
CA VAL A 16 4.32 18.48 2.71
C VAL A 16 3.43 19.09 1.62
N PRO A 17 2.45 19.99 1.93
CA PRO A 17 1.62 20.61 0.89
C PRO A 17 2.42 21.45 -0.11
N ASN A 18 3.45 22.16 0.36
CA ASN A 18 4.32 22.99 -0.49
C ASN A 18 5.21 22.12 -1.37
N GLN A 19 5.80 21.06 -0.81
CA GLN A 19 6.61 20.10 -1.56
C GLN A 19 5.79 19.41 -2.63
N ALA A 20 4.59 18.93 -2.31
CA ALA A 20 3.72 18.25 -3.26
C ALA A 20 3.33 19.15 -4.43
N ARG A 21 2.91 20.40 -4.17
CA ARG A 21 2.67 21.39 -5.23
C ARG A 21 3.89 21.62 -6.09
N ARG A 22 5.07 21.73 -5.46
CA ARG A 22 6.33 21.95 -6.19
C ARG A 22 6.66 20.78 -7.12
N PHE A 23 6.41 19.53 -6.70
CA PHE A 23 6.60 18.35 -7.54
C PHE A 23 5.63 18.36 -8.73
N GLU A 24 4.37 18.68 -8.51
CA GLU A 24 3.39 18.81 -9.58
C GLU A 24 3.75 19.91 -10.59
N GLU A 25 4.20 21.08 -10.13
CA GLU A 25 4.69 22.18 -10.99
C GLU A 25 5.94 21.81 -11.81
N LEU A 26 6.82 20.98 -11.25
CA LEU A 26 8.00 20.48 -11.93
C LEU A 26 7.71 19.37 -12.94
N GLY A 27 6.46 18.89 -12.99
CA GLY A 27 6.02 17.88 -13.95
C GLY A 27 6.35 16.45 -13.54
N PHE A 28 6.50 16.17 -12.23
CA PHE A 28 6.50 14.79 -11.76
C PHE A 28 5.10 14.19 -11.92
N ASP A 29 5.07 12.89 -12.29
CA ASP A 29 3.82 12.16 -12.45
C ASP A 29 3.29 11.66 -11.10
N GLY A 30 4.19 11.24 -10.19
CA GLY A 30 3.81 10.70 -8.89
C GLY A 30 4.76 11.06 -7.75
N VAL A 31 4.22 11.01 -6.52
CA VAL A 31 4.98 11.16 -5.28
C VAL A 31 4.70 10.01 -4.34
N TRP A 32 5.77 9.44 -3.80
CA TRP A 32 5.72 8.24 -2.97
C TRP A 32 6.26 8.48 -1.57
N THR A 33 5.69 7.78 -0.59
CA THR A 33 6.16 7.74 0.79
C THR A 33 6.57 6.32 1.16
N PHE A 34 7.38 6.16 2.19
CA PHE A 34 7.76 4.85 2.72
C PHE A 34 7.63 4.80 4.24
N GLU A 35 7.35 3.61 4.74
CA GLU A 35 7.22 3.39 6.18
C GLU A 35 8.58 3.13 6.81
N ALA A 36 9.11 4.12 7.52
CA ALA A 36 10.36 4.00 8.29
C ALA A 36 10.18 4.53 9.71
N ALA A 37 10.53 5.79 9.95
CA ALA A 37 10.33 6.47 11.23
C ALA A 37 8.91 6.99 11.42
N HIS A 38 8.19 7.24 10.33
CA HIS A 38 6.87 7.85 10.30
C HIS A 38 5.86 6.97 9.57
N ASP A 39 4.57 7.23 9.83
CA ASP A 39 3.47 6.63 9.10
C ASP A 39 3.47 7.09 7.64
N PRO A 40 3.33 6.19 6.65
CA PRO A 40 3.42 6.55 5.24
C PRO A 40 2.14 7.22 4.70
N PHE A 41 0.98 7.05 5.34
CA PHE A 41 -0.30 7.54 4.83
C PHE A 41 -0.58 9.00 5.16
N LEU A 42 -0.17 9.47 6.35
CA LEU A 42 -0.47 10.83 6.81
C LEU A 42 0.04 11.92 5.86
N PRO A 43 1.30 11.89 5.37
CA PRO A 43 1.77 12.89 4.42
C PRO A 43 1.05 12.81 3.06
N LEU A 44 0.56 11.63 2.65
CA LEU A 44 -0.20 11.47 1.40
C LEU A 44 -1.56 12.16 1.45
N ALA A 45 -2.23 12.17 2.60
CA ALA A 45 -3.47 12.92 2.77
C ALA A 45 -3.27 14.44 2.56
N LEU A 46 -2.15 14.95 3.05
CA LEU A 46 -1.76 16.36 2.86
C LEU A 46 -1.38 16.66 1.41
N ALA A 47 -0.64 15.76 0.76
CA ALA A 47 -0.29 15.87 -0.65
C ALA A 47 -1.54 15.82 -1.55
N ALA A 48 -2.47 14.88 -1.27
CA ALA A 48 -3.74 14.75 -1.99
C ALA A 48 -4.53 16.06 -2.00
N SER A 49 -4.62 16.72 -0.83
CA SER A 49 -5.37 17.97 -0.69
C SER A 49 -4.69 19.17 -1.36
N ALA A 50 -3.39 19.09 -1.61
CA ALA A 50 -2.57 20.19 -2.13
C ALA A 50 -2.35 20.14 -3.65
N THR A 51 -2.68 19.02 -4.30
CA THR A 51 -2.41 18.74 -5.72
C THR A 51 -3.66 18.33 -6.47
N GLN A 52 -3.64 18.40 -7.80
CA GLN A 52 -4.79 18.08 -8.65
C GLN A 52 -4.54 16.90 -9.61
N LYS A 53 -3.28 16.65 -9.96
CA LYS A 53 -2.90 15.66 -10.99
C LYS A 53 -1.86 14.67 -10.49
N LEU A 54 -1.06 15.07 -9.48
CA LEU A 54 0.04 14.27 -8.98
C LEU A 54 -0.51 12.96 -8.38
N GLU A 55 -0.08 11.82 -8.92
CA GLU A 55 -0.34 10.51 -8.33
C GLU A 55 0.35 10.42 -6.97
N ILE A 56 -0.29 9.77 -6.03
CA ILE A 56 0.24 9.61 -4.68
C ILE A 56 0.24 8.14 -4.28
N GLY A 57 1.26 7.68 -3.58
CA GLY A 57 1.29 6.28 -3.18
C GLY A 57 2.29 5.94 -2.08
N THR A 58 2.13 4.75 -1.53
CA THR A 58 3.09 4.18 -0.59
C THR A 58 4.11 3.29 -1.31
N ASN A 59 5.39 3.44 -0.97
CA ASN A 59 6.46 2.56 -1.49
C ASN A 59 7.48 2.27 -0.38
N ILE A 60 7.08 1.50 0.58
CA ILE A 60 5.85 0.74 0.80
C ILE A 60 5.29 1.00 2.22
N THR A 61 4.02 0.64 2.45
CA THR A 61 3.53 0.40 3.81
C THR A 61 3.77 -1.05 4.22
N VAL A 62 4.04 -1.26 5.51
CA VAL A 62 4.29 -2.60 6.06
C VAL A 62 2.96 -3.31 6.33
N ALA A 63 2.58 -4.23 5.43
CA ALA A 63 1.31 -4.95 5.52
C ALA A 63 1.17 -5.75 6.82
N PHE A 64 2.23 -6.44 7.25
CA PHE A 64 2.16 -7.30 8.44
C PHE A 64 2.14 -6.53 9.77
N ALA A 65 2.33 -5.23 9.75
CA ALA A 65 2.14 -4.37 10.91
C ALA A 65 0.68 -3.91 11.09
N ARG A 66 -0.21 -4.20 10.13
CA ARG A 66 -1.58 -3.66 10.08
C ARG A 66 -2.59 -4.73 9.71
N ALA A 67 -3.79 -4.65 10.28
CA ALA A 67 -4.91 -5.46 9.82
C ALA A 67 -5.33 -5.08 8.40
N PRO A 68 -5.74 -6.05 7.54
CA PRO A 68 -6.22 -5.75 6.18
C PRO A 68 -7.34 -4.72 6.15
N PHE A 69 -8.28 -4.78 7.10
CA PHE A 69 -9.39 -3.84 7.19
C PHE A 69 -8.91 -2.39 7.42
N ALA A 70 -7.95 -2.19 8.32
CA ALA A 70 -7.43 -0.84 8.61
C ALA A 70 -6.73 -0.23 7.39
N VAL A 71 -5.96 -1.04 6.64
CA VAL A 71 -5.32 -0.57 5.40
C VAL A 71 -6.35 -0.34 4.31
N ALA A 72 -7.33 -1.23 4.16
CA ALA A 72 -8.40 -1.07 3.18
C ALA A 72 -9.18 0.23 3.39
N GLN A 73 -9.53 0.55 4.64
CA GLN A 73 -10.22 1.79 5.01
C GLN A 73 -9.38 3.03 4.70
N THR A 74 -8.12 3.06 5.14
CA THR A 74 -7.22 4.19 4.88
C THR A 74 -7.00 4.41 3.38
N ALA A 75 -6.80 3.33 2.62
CA ALA A 75 -6.61 3.40 1.18
C ALA A 75 -7.88 3.89 0.46
N TRP A 76 -9.06 3.46 0.92
CA TRP A 76 -10.35 3.90 0.38
C TRP A 76 -10.56 5.41 0.57
N ASP A 77 -10.27 5.90 1.78
CA ASP A 77 -10.35 7.33 2.09
C ASP A 77 -9.36 8.14 1.24
N LEU A 78 -8.11 7.69 1.12
CA LEU A 78 -7.10 8.36 0.29
C LEU A 78 -7.46 8.36 -1.19
N GLN A 79 -8.02 7.27 -1.69
CA GLN A 79 -8.51 7.19 -3.08
C GLN A 79 -9.62 8.21 -3.33
N ASN A 80 -10.58 8.29 -2.40
CA ASN A 80 -11.66 9.26 -2.48
C ASN A 80 -11.15 10.70 -2.39
N TYR A 81 -10.29 11.00 -1.40
CA TYR A 81 -9.72 12.35 -1.18
C TYR A 81 -8.86 12.82 -2.34
N SER A 82 -8.12 11.92 -2.97
CA SER A 82 -7.28 12.25 -4.12
C SER A 82 -8.05 12.33 -5.44
N GLY A 83 -9.32 11.89 -5.47
CA GLY A 83 -10.10 11.82 -6.71
C GLY A 83 -9.62 10.70 -7.64
N GLY A 84 -9.12 9.59 -7.09
CA GLY A 84 -8.71 8.43 -7.87
C GLY A 84 -7.20 8.33 -8.15
N ARG A 85 -6.36 9.13 -7.47
CA ARG A 85 -4.91 9.21 -7.71
C ARG A 85 -4.06 8.43 -6.70
N PHE A 86 -4.68 7.62 -5.82
CA PHE A 86 -3.95 6.88 -4.81
C PHE A 86 -3.54 5.48 -5.28
N HIS A 87 -2.30 5.09 -4.98
CA HIS A 87 -1.74 3.77 -5.22
C HIS A 87 -1.28 3.14 -3.90
N LEU A 88 -1.70 1.91 -3.65
CA LEU A 88 -1.34 1.17 -2.45
C LEU A 88 -0.11 0.29 -2.69
N GLY A 89 1.06 0.76 -2.29
CA GLY A 89 2.26 -0.07 -2.26
C GLY A 89 2.41 -0.77 -0.91
N VAL A 90 2.50 -2.09 -0.92
CA VAL A 90 2.62 -2.94 0.27
C VAL A 90 3.89 -3.79 0.23
N GLY A 91 4.38 -4.14 1.41
CA GLY A 91 5.49 -5.08 1.57
C GLY A 91 5.41 -5.82 2.90
N THR A 92 6.10 -6.95 2.98
CA THR A 92 6.08 -7.79 4.20
C THR A 92 6.99 -7.27 5.30
N GLN A 93 7.99 -6.47 4.97
CA GLN A 93 9.13 -6.17 5.81
C GLN A 93 9.92 -7.45 6.16
N VAL A 94 11.01 -7.35 6.90
CA VAL A 94 11.80 -8.50 7.36
C VAL A 94 11.33 -9.01 8.72
N ARG A 95 11.52 -10.30 9.00
CA ARG A 95 11.11 -10.99 10.24
C ARG A 95 11.44 -10.21 11.50
N ALA A 96 12.68 -9.75 11.63
CA ALA A 96 13.15 -9.07 12.84
C ALA A 96 12.32 -7.81 13.16
N HIS A 97 11.94 -7.03 12.16
CA HIS A 97 11.07 -5.85 12.35
C HIS A 97 9.64 -6.24 12.66
N VAL A 98 9.08 -7.23 11.94
CA VAL A 98 7.70 -7.67 12.16
C VAL A 98 7.52 -8.23 13.57
N GLU A 99 8.40 -9.10 14.00
CA GLU A 99 8.28 -9.76 15.31
C GLU A 99 8.70 -8.85 16.48
N ARG A 100 9.83 -8.11 16.34
CA ARG A 100 10.42 -7.39 17.48
C ARG A 100 10.02 -5.92 17.57
N ARG A 101 9.67 -5.29 16.44
CA ARG A 101 9.23 -3.88 16.40
C ARG A 101 7.71 -3.76 16.40
N PHE A 102 7.02 -4.62 15.63
CA PHE A 102 5.56 -4.55 15.49
C PHE A 102 4.82 -5.58 16.34
N SER A 103 5.53 -6.53 16.99
CA SER A 103 4.94 -7.60 17.81
C SER A 103 3.92 -8.45 17.06
N MET A 104 4.16 -8.69 15.77
CA MET A 104 3.28 -9.45 14.90
C MET A 104 3.95 -10.75 14.43
N PRO A 105 3.18 -11.81 14.14
CA PRO A 105 3.75 -13.06 13.65
C PRO A 105 4.30 -12.89 12.22
N PHE A 106 5.42 -13.59 11.94
CA PHE A 106 6.02 -13.65 10.61
C PHE A 106 6.22 -15.10 10.20
N ASP A 107 5.27 -15.62 9.44
CA ASP A 107 5.33 -16.96 8.87
C ASP A 107 4.84 -16.94 7.43
N ARG A 108 5.37 -17.83 6.58
CA ARG A 108 5.00 -18.01 5.16
C ARG A 108 4.69 -16.69 4.43
N PRO A 109 5.65 -15.74 4.36
CA PRO A 109 5.36 -14.36 3.98
C PRO A 109 4.73 -14.21 2.59
N ALA A 110 5.10 -15.03 1.62
CA ALA A 110 4.50 -14.97 0.27
C ALA A 110 3.03 -15.40 0.29
N ALA A 111 2.69 -16.53 0.92
CA ALA A 111 1.29 -16.97 1.04
C ALA A 111 0.46 -15.98 1.86
N ARG A 112 1.03 -15.46 2.97
CA ARG A 112 0.34 -14.53 3.83
C ARG A 112 0.07 -13.18 3.18
N ILE A 113 1.01 -12.63 2.38
CA ILE A 113 0.77 -11.36 1.68
C ILE A 113 -0.23 -11.53 0.53
N THR A 114 -0.22 -12.67 -0.15
CA THR A 114 -1.24 -13.02 -1.15
C THR A 114 -2.64 -13.01 -0.54
N ASP A 115 -2.80 -13.68 0.59
CA ASP A 115 -4.07 -13.71 1.34
C ASP A 115 -4.47 -12.32 1.86
N TYR A 116 -3.50 -11.53 2.33
CA TYR A 116 -3.70 -10.15 2.76
C TYR A 116 -4.29 -9.28 1.65
N ILE A 117 -3.68 -9.30 0.46
CA ILE A 117 -4.13 -8.49 -0.68
C ILE A 117 -5.52 -8.93 -1.14
N ARG A 118 -5.79 -10.24 -1.20
CA ARG A 118 -7.12 -10.76 -1.52
C ARG A 118 -8.18 -10.30 -0.50
N CYS A 119 -7.83 -10.31 0.79
CA CYS A 119 -8.71 -9.81 1.85
C CYS A 119 -8.99 -8.30 1.67
N VAL A 120 -7.99 -7.48 1.38
CA VAL A 120 -8.14 -6.04 1.10
C VAL A 120 -9.11 -5.82 -0.07
N ARG A 121 -8.93 -6.54 -1.18
CA ARG A 121 -9.84 -6.43 -2.35
C ARG A 121 -11.28 -6.84 -2.01
N ALA A 122 -11.47 -7.90 -1.22
CA ALA A 122 -12.80 -8.32 -0.77
C ALA A 122 -13.48 -7.28 0.14
N ILE A 123 -12.69 -6.54 0.93
CA ILE A 123 -13.20 -5.42 1.73
C ILE A 123 -13.64 -4.27 0.83
N TRP A 124 -12.84 -3.87 -0.16
CA TRP A 124 -13.22 -2.83 -1.13
C TRP A 124 -14.45 -3.21 -1.96
N GLU A 125 -14.58 -4.46 -2.36
CA GLU A 125 -15.78 -4.98 -3.02
C GLU A 125 -17.04 -4.74 -2.15
N THR A 126 -16.94 -5.05 -0.85
CA THR A 126 -18.04 -4.78 0.11
C THR A 126 -18.31 -3.28 0.25
N PHE A 127 -17.27 -2.44 0.30
CA PHE A 127 -17.46 -0.97 0.38
C PHE A 127 -18.18 -0.43 -0.85
N GLN A 128 -17.84 -0.93 -2.03
CA GLN A 128 -18.40 -0.44 -3.30
C GLN A 128 -19.80 -0.94 -3.57
N THR A 129 -20.10 -2.21 -3.22
CA THR A 129 -21.33 -2.88 -3.66
C THR A 129 -22.33 -3.12 -2.55
N ASP A 130 -21.96 -2.90 -1.30
CA ASP A 130 -22.69 -3.30 -0.08
C ASP A 130 -22.94 -4.82 0.00
N ALA A 131 -22.14 -5.61 -0.73
CA ALA A 131 -22.23 -7.07 -0.68
C ALA A 131 -21.90 -7.59 0.73
N ARG A 132 -22.57 -8.69 1.11
CA ARG A 132 -22.30 -9.34 2.40
C ARG A 132 -20.86 -9.85 2.45
N PRO A 133 -20.08 -9.52 3.49
CA PRO A 133 -18.73 -10.05 3.67
C PRO A 133 -18.71 -11.57 3.74
N SER A 134 -17.84 -12.19 2.95
CA SER A 134 -17.73 -13.65 2.88
C SER A 134 -16.29 -14.15 2.68
N TYR A 135 -15.29 -13.29 2.89
CA TYR A 135 -13.90 -13.69 2.67
C TYR A 135 -13.38 -14.61 3.78
N GLU A 136 -12.89 -15.77 3.40
CA GLU A 136 -12.27 -16.78 4.26
C GLU A 136 -10.95 -17.25 3.65
N GLY A 137 -9.86 -16.57 4.03
CA GLY A 137 -8.50 -16.95 3.65
C GLY A 137 -7.82 -17.81 4.71
N GLU A 138 -6.60 -18.21 4.42
CA GLU A 138 -5.79 -19.01 5.34
C GLU A 138 -5.33 -18.23 6.57
N PHE A 139 -5.02 -16.95 6.40
CA PHE A 139 -4.48 -16.06 7.44
C PHE A 139 -5.47 -14.99 7.87
N TYR A 140 -6.37 -14.59 6.99
CA TYR A 140 -7.28 -13.47 7.20
C TYR A 140 -8.71 -13.84 6.86
N GLN A 141 -9.65 -13.22 7.58
CA GLN A 141 -11.09 -13.42 7.39
C GLN A 141 -11.79 -12.06 7.44
N PHE A 142 -12.79 -11.89 6.58
CA PHE A 142 -13.68 -10.75 6.61
C PHE A 142 -15.13 -11.23 6.45
N ARG A 143 -15.87 -11.33 7.56
CA ARG A 143 -17.22 -11.92 7.64
C ARG A 143 -18.27 -11.00 8.24
N LEU A 144 -17.86 -9.84 8.73
CA LEU A 144 -18.75 -8.91 9.41
C LEU A 144 -18.57 -7.50 8.86
N MET A 145 -19.67 -6.91 8.41
CA MET A 145 -19.80 -5.50 8.14
C MET A 145 -21.18 -5.05 8.68
N ASN A 146 -21.16 -4.05 9.53
CA ASN A 146 -22.37 -3.35 9.90
C ASN A 146 -22.48 -2.10 9.01
N PRO A 147 -23.68 -1.72 8.51
CA PRO A 147 -23.85 -0.53 7.68
C PRO A 147 -23.27 0.75 8.27
N PHE A 148 -23.22 0.89 9.60
CA PHE A 148 -22.60 2.03 10.26
C PHE A 148 -21.08 2.16 9.98
N PHE A 149 -20.39 1.05 9.71
CA PHE A 149 -18.95 1.01 9.44
C PHE A 149 -18.61 0.94 7.95
N ASN A 150 -19.61 0.83 7.08
CA ASN A 150 -19.40 0.83 5.65
C ASN A 150 -19.28 2.29 5.15
N PRO A 151 -18.12 2.70 4.58
CA PRO A 151 -17.95 4.07 4.07
C PRO A 151 -18.79 4.34 2.84
N GLY A 152 -19.33 3.30 2.20
CA GLY A 152 -20.08 3.39 0.95
C GLY A 152 -19.21 3.51 -0.31
N PRO A 153 -19.86 3.56 -1.48
CA PRO A 153 -19.19 3.59 -2.78
C PRO A 153 -18.48 4.91 -3.05
N ILE A 154 -17.38 4.83 -3.81
CA ILE A 154 -16.64 6.01 -4.32
C ILE A 154 -16.60 6.01 -5.85
N ALA A 155 -16.29 7.16 -6.43
CA ALA A 155 -16.31 7.34 -7.90
C ALA A 155 -15.20 6.55 -8.61
N ASN A 156 -14.07 6.33 -7.96
CA ASN A 156 -12.90 5.63 -8.52
C ASN A 156 -12.49 4.46 -7.61
N PRO A 157 -13.22 3.33 -7.62
CA PRO A 157 -12.99 2.22 -6.68
C PRO A 157 -11.75 1.37 -7.01
N GLU A 158 -11.22 1.49 -8.21
CA GLU A 158 -10.06 0.73 -8.68
C GLU A 158 -8.78 1.33 -8.09
N ILE A 159 -8.34 0.79 -6.96
CA ILE A 159 -7.08 1.20 -6.30
C ILE A 159 -5.98 0.26 -6.74
N PRO A 160 -4.96 0.73 -7.48
CA PRO A 160 -3.84 -0.13 -7.85
C PRO A 160 -3.04 -0.59 -6.63
N ILE A 161 -2.72 -1.88 -6.57
CA ILE A 161 -1.89 -2.46 -5.52
C ILE A 161 -0.54 -2.85 -6.11
N TYR A 162 0.54 -2.30 -5.54
CA TYR A 162 1.92 -2.66 -5.86
C TYR A 162 2.52 -3.48 -4.72
N LEU A 163 3.10 -4.64 -5.03
CA LEU A 163 3.76 -5.48 -4.04
C LEU A 163 5.28 -5.33 -4.15
N ALA A 164 5.94 -5.01 -3.04
CA ALA A 164 7.40 -5.02 -2.98
C ALA A 164 7.91 -6.43 -2.67
N GLY A 165 8.95 -6.83 -3.39
CA GLY A 165 9.58 -8.11 -3.17
C GLY A 165 10.97 -8.19 -3.79
N VAL A 166 11.74 -9.21 -3.35
CA VAL A 166 13.15 -9.35 -3.72
C VAL A 166 13.53 -10.78 -4.12
N ASN A 167 12.64 -11.75 -3.93
CA ASN A 167 12.89 -13.14 -4.27
C ASN A 167 11.79 -13.69 -5.17
N GLU A 168 12.07 -14.85 -5.79
CA GLU A 168 11.17 -15.50 -6.75
C GLU A 168 9.76 -15.71 -6.21
N ARG A 169 9.62 -16.17 -4.95
CA ARG A 169 8.30 -16.42 -4.34
C ARG A 169 7.48 -15.14 -4.19
N MET A 170 8.13 -14.02 -3.88
CA MET A 170 7.45 -12.73 -3.80
C MET A 170 7.10 -12.19 -5.20
N CYS A 171 7.95 -12.42 -6.21
CA CYS A 171 7.63 -12.08 -7.59
C CYS A 171 6.42 -12.89 -8.10
N GLN A 172 6.36 -14.18 -7.76
CA GLN A 172 5.20 -15.03 -8.09
C GLN A 172 3.94 -14.51 -7.40
N ALA A 173 4.01 -14.20 -6.09
CA ALA A 173 2.90 -13.63 -5.35
C ALA A 173 2.43 -12.29 -5.97
N ALA A 174 3.36 -11.42 -6.38
CA ALA A 174 3.01 -10.17 -7.05
C ALA A 174 2.27 -10.42 -8.37
N GLY A 175 2.77 -11.33 -9.21
CA GLY A 175 2.11 -11.71 -10.46
C GLY A 175 0.73 -12.33 -10.28
N GLU A 176 0.44 -12.88 -9.10
CA GLU A 176 -0.84 -13.52 -8.80
C GLU A 176 -1.92 -12.53 -8.31
N VAL A 177 -1.55 -11.51 -7.53
CA VAL A 177 -2.54 -10.69 -6.81
C VAL A 177 -2.33 -9.18 -6.90
N ALA A 178 -1.20 -8.69 -7.42
CA ALA A 178 -0.90 -7.27 -7.49
C ALA A 178 -1.02 -6.74 -8.93
N ASP A 179 -1.23 -5.43 -9.05
CA ASP A 179 -1.29 -4.73 -10.35
C ASP A 179 0.11 -4.29 -10.80
N GLY A 180 1.07 -4.23 -9.87
CA GLY A 180 2.45 -3.87 -10.16
C GLY A 180 3.43 -4.37 -9.11
N PHE A 181 4.72 -4.18 -9.41
CA PHE A 181 5.81 -4.67 -8.57
C PHE A 181 6.80 -3.55 -8.25
N HIS A 182 7.07 -3.36 -6.96
CA HIS A 182 8.10 -2.43 -6.49
C HIS A 182 9.43 -3.16 -6.29
N VAL A 183 10.45 -2.70 -7.00
CA VAL A 183 11.81 -3.22 -6.90
C VAL A 183 12.66 -2.25 -6.09
N HIS A 184 13.49 -2.76 -5.20
CA HIS A 184 14.43 -1.91 -4.48
C HIS A 184 15.51 -1.38 -5.44
N PRO A 185 15.82 -0.08 -5.47
CA PRO A 185 16.65 0.54 -6.51
C PRO A 185 18.12 0.09 -6.52
N VAL A 186 18.62 -0.52 -5.45
CA VAL A 186 20.01 -1.02 -5.37
C VAL A 186 20.13 -2.53 -5.54
N HIS A 187 19.09 -3.20 -6.08
CA HIS A 187 19.13 -4.63 -6.32
C HIS A 187 19.72 -4.97 -7.68
N SER A 188 20.84 -5.67 -7.66
CA SER A 188 21.17 -6.60 -8.74
C SER A 188 20.60 -7.97 -8.37
N CYS A 189 20.05 -8.70 -9.33
CA CYS A 189 19.49 -10.04 -9.14
C CYS A 189 20.47 -11.04 -8.48
N LEU A 190 21.76 -10.74 -8.46
CA LEU A 190 22.83 -11.56 -7.87
C LEU A 190 23.02 -11.38 -6.35
N LEU A 191 22.57 -10.26 -5.77
CA LEU A 191 22.76 -9.96 -4.33
C LEU A 191 21.74 -10.64 -3.42
N TYR A 192 20.65 -11.19 -3.96
CA TYR A 192 19.53 -11.71 -3.17
C TYR A 192 19.43 -13.23 -3.09
N THR A 193 20.34 -13.94 -3.72
CA THR A 193 20.33 -15.41 -3.63
C THR A 193 21.04 -15.95 -2.41
N SER A 194 21.79 -15.14 -1.67
CA SER A 194 22.60 -15.64 -0.54
C SER A 194 22.15 -15.23 0.86
N ASP A 195 21.55 -14.04 1.07
CA ASP A 195 21.45 -13.48 2.42
C ASP A 195 20.02 -13.19 2.94
N ALA A 196 18.97 -13.47 2.20
CA ALA A 196 17.59 -13.20 2.64
C ALA A 196 16.85 -14.44 3.17
N ALA A 197 17.53 -15.57 3.33
CA ALA A 197 16.94 -16.83 3.78
C ALA A 197 17.15 -17.14 5.26
N ASP A 198 17.90 -16.31 6.02
CA ASP A 198 18.15 -16.50 7.45
C ASP A 198 17.32 -15.56 8.34
#